data_d3682f02c5bfe059a913561167aaf386
#
_entry.id   d3682f02c5bfe059a913561167aaf386
#
_cell.length_a   1.000
_cell.length_b   1.000
_cell.length_c   1.000
_cell.angle_alpha   90.00
_cell.angle_beta   90.00
_cell.angle_gamma   90.00
#
_symmetry.space_group_name_H-M   'P 1'
#
loop_
_entity.id
_entity.type
_entity.pdbx_description
1 polymer ?
#
loop_
_entity_poly.entity_id
_entity_poly.type
_entity_poly.pdbx_seq_one_letter_code
_entity_poly.pdbx_strand_id
1 'polypeptide(L)'
;MKKLIIIFTILFSVNAVFGQSLKSVKLDSLVNVSLPSSYTKKDTLGQQVYTANSDLGYMIAIRQANEKGNQPLQKENDLNAVLKKYIDGIQSQSGNGSAQNIRDTTIGTLKAKAFTLFQNDPNGESQYRNFILLYTQDATYTFEYGYGDSRKDLIKGESKAYFASIKLSRELQRNDQYVDTRPQTSNSKVTVIEITGGILIIGLIAWLIFRKKDSGQFA
;
A
#
# COMPACT_ATOMS: atom_id res chain seq x y z
N MET A 1 43.64 18.65 -24.26
CA MET A 1 43.00 18.97 -22.96
C MET A 1 41.56 19.46 -23.13
N LYS A 2 41.23 20.39 -24.01
CA LYS A 2 39.82 20.90 -24.17
C LYS A 2 38.78 19.82 -24.53
N LYS A 3 39.13 18.81 -25.36
CA LYS A 3 38.22 17.69 -25.71
C LYS A 3 37.92 16.74 -24.55
N LEU A 4 38.85 16.59 -23.60
CA LEU A 4 38.67 15.74 -22.45
C LEU A 4 37.69 16.36 -21.42
N ILE A 5 37.71 17.70 -21.30
CA ILE A 5 36.82 18.45 -20.41
C ILE A 5 35.38 18.35 -20.89
N ILE A 6 35.15 18.41 -22.21
CA ILE A 6 33.80 18.30 -22.79
C ILE A 6 33.19 16.89 -22.52
N ILE A 7 33.99 15.83 -22.67
CA ILE A 7 33.54 14.46 -22.39
C ILE A 7 33.18 14.30 -20.90
N PHE A 8 33.98 14.90 -20.01
CA PHE A 8 33.72 14.82 -18.56
C PHE A 8 32.47 15.60 -18.14
N THR A 9 32.17 16.72 -18.82
CA THR A 9 30.96 17.52 -18.57
C THR A 9 29.70 16.78 -19.04
N ILE A 10 29.78 16.03 -20.14
CA ILE A 10 28.65 15.23 -20.66
C ILE A 10 28.37 14.03 -19.74
N LEU A 11 29.39 13.39 -19.16
CA LEU A 11 29.22 12.29 -18.22
C LEU A 11 28.57 12.72 -16.88
N PHE A 12 28.75 13.97 -16.47
CA PHE A 12 28.12 14.50 -15.24
C PHE A 12 26.67 14.95 -15.43
N SER A 13 26.25 15.21 -16.67
CA SER A 13 24.88 15.68 -16.97
C SER A 13 23.82 14.58 -16.97
N VAL A 14 24.19 13.31 -16.93
CA VAL A 14 23.26 12.16 -17.08
C VAL A 14 22.61 11.75 -15.75
N ASN A 15 22.98 12.36 -14.62
CA ASN A 15 22.43 12.01 -13.30
C ASN A 15 21.28 12.91 -12.82
N ALA A 16 20.74 13.79 -13.65
CA ALA A 16 19.47 14.45 -13.35
C ALA A 16 18.32 13.45 -13.58
N VAL A 17 18.23 12.44 -12.70
CA VAL A 17 17.02 11.64 -12.58
C VAL A 17 15.92 12.58 -12.12
N PHE A 18 15.07 13.01 -13.02
CA PHE A 18 13.83 13.71 -12.73
C PHE A 18 12.87 12.75 -12.02
N GLY A 19 13.20 12.41 -10.78
CA GLY A 19 12.28 11.72 -9.88
C GLY A 19 11.43 12.76 -9.19
N GLN A 20 10.12 12.61 -9.24
CA GLN A 20 9.19 13.46 -8.50
C GLN A 20 9.60 13.49 -7.01
N SER A 21 9.76 14.69 -6.44
CA SER A 21 10.15 14.85 -5.04
C SER A 21 9.09 14.27 -4.11
N LEU A 22 9.44 13.21 -3.40
CA LEU A 22 8.57 12.58 -2.40
C LEU A 22 8.71 13.32 -1.07
N LYS A 23 7.59 13.72 -0.46
CA LYS A 23 7.50 14.35 0.85
C LYS A 23 7.02 13.33 1.89
N SER A 24 7.67 13.30 3.06
CA SER A 24 7.22 12.46 4.17
C SER A 24 5.87 12.96 4.71
N VAL A 25 4.90 12.06 4.74
CA VAL A 25 3.52 12.29 5.19
C VAL A 25 3.26 11.38 6.39
N LYS A 26 2.80 11.97 7.50
CA LYS A 26 2.36 11.24 8.69
C LYS A 26 0.94 10.74 8.45
N LEU A 27 0.73 9.42 8.47
CA LEU A 27 -0.60 8.84 8.51
C LEU A 27 -1.20 8.98 9.92
N ASP A 28 -0.34 8.79 10.94
CA ASP A 28 -0.58 9.09 12.36
C ASP A 28 0.74 9.31 13.09
N SER A 29 0.74 9.19 14.43
CA SER A 29 1.97 9.32 15.25
C SER A 29 2.95 8.17 15.06
N LEU A 30 2.50 7.03 14.55
CA LEU A 30 3.25 5.77 14.51
C LEU A 30 3.77 5.41 13.11
N VAL A 31 3.09 5.86 12.05
CA VAL A 31 3.39 5.43 10.68
C VAL A 31 3.50 6.63 9.74
N ASN A 32 4.60 6.66 8.99
CA ASN A 32 4.86 7.64 7.94
C ASN A 32 5.09 6.94 6.60
N VAL A 33 4.78 7.64 5.51
CA VAL A 33 5.11 7.22 4.14
C VAL A 33 5.46 8.45 3.31
N SER A 34 6.27 8.30 2.28
CA SER A 34 6.57 9.43 1.39
C SER A 34 5.66 9.40 0.17
N LEU A 35 5.03 10.54 -0.12
CA LEU A 35 4.14 10.76 -1.26
C LEU A 35 4.59 11.99 -2.06
N PRO A 36 4.25 12.09 -3.36
CA PRO A 36 4.36 13.33 -4.11
C PRO A 36 3.73 14.51 -3.38
N SER A 37 4.31 15.70 -3.49
CA SER A 37 3.81 16.90 -2.81
C SER A 37 2.39 17.30 -3.19
N SER A 38 1.91 16.80 -4.35
CA SER A 38 0.56 16.99 -4.88
C SER A 38 -0.47 16.02 -4.32
N TYR A 39 -0.13 15.23 -3.27
CA TYR A 39 -1.07 14.28 -2.70
C TYR A 39 -2.34 14.98 -2.16
N THR A 40 -3.44 14.26 -2.20
CA THR A 40 -4.70 14.66 -1.56
C THR A 40 -5.00 13.75 -0.38
N LYS A 41 -5.58 14.32 0.68
CA LYS A 41 -6.09 13.57 1.83
C LYS A 41 -7.60 13.65 1.85
N LYS A 42 -8.26 12.52 2.09
CA LYS A 42 -9.71 12.43 2.28
C LYS A 42 -10.01 11.52 3.49
N ASP A 43 -10.86 12.02 4.38
CA ASP A 43 -11.41 11.22 5.48
C ASP A 43 -12.79 10.71 5.05
N THR A 44 -12.99 9.40 5.08
CA THR A 44 -14.25 8.77 4.65
C THR A 44 -14.48 7.45 5.37
N LEU A 45 -15.68 7.25 5.90
CA LEU A 45 -16.14 6.01 6.55
C LEU A 45 -15.13 5.42 7.56
N GLY A 46 -14.53 6.28 8.39
CA GLY A 46 -13.55 5.86 9.40
C GLY A 46 -12.14 5.58 8.86
N GLN A 47 -11.90 5.85 7.58
CA GLN A 47 -10.59 5.73 6.94
C GLN A 47 -10.00 7.09 6.59
N GLN A 48 -8.69 7.20 6.71
CA GLN A 48 -7.90 8.29 6.17
C GLN A 48 -7.21 7.80 4.90
N VAL A 49 -7.55 8.40 3.77
CA VAL A 49 -7.06 7.99 2.46
C VAL A 49 -6.20 9.10 1.88
N TYR A 50 -4.98 8.77 1.54
CA TYR A 50 -4.00 9.64 0.89
C TYR A 50 -3.77 9.13 -0.52
N THR A 51 -3.97 9.96 -1.54
CA THR A 51 -3.79 9.59 -2.94
C THR A 51 -2.87 10.57 -3.64
N ALA A 52 -2.00 10.07 -4.49
CA ALA A 52 -1.13 10.88 -5.33
C ALA A 52 -0.92 10.23 -6.69
N ASN A 53 -0.89 11.04 -7.74
CA ASN A 53 -0.37 10.59 -9.02
C ASN A 53 1.16 10.69 -8.99
N SER A 54 1.83 9.73 -9.59
CA SER A 54 3.26 9.72 -9.82
C SER A 54 3.56 9.73 -11.32
N ASP A 55 4.83 9.81 -11.70
CA ASP A 55 5.22 9.88 -13.12
C ASP A 55 4.85 8.59 -13.88
N LEU A 56 4.92 7.44 -13.21
CA LEU A 56 4.73 6.12 -13.81
C LEU A 56 3.44 5.41 -13.37
N GLY A 57 2.74 5.96 -12.36
CA GLY A 57 1.56 5.30 -11.81
C GLY A 57 0.81 6.19 -10.82
N TYR A 58 0.29 5.57 -9.77
CA TYR A 58 -0.32 6.28 -8.65
C TYR A 58 0.03 5.60 -7.32
N MET A 59 -0.02 6.36 -6.25
CA MET A 59 0.26 5.91 -4.89
C MET A 59 -0.95 6.15 -4.00
N ILE A 60 -1.31 5.15 -3.20
CA ILE A 60 -2.38 5.28 -2.19
C ILE A 60 -1.83 4.77 -0.86
N ALA A 61 -2.06 5.53 0.19
CA ALA A 61 -1.87 5.07 1.56
C ALA A 61 -3.18 5.24 2.33
N ILE A 62 -3.62 4.19 3.01
CA ILE A 62 -4.86 4.19 3.78
C ILE A 62 -4.52 3.81 5.22
N ARG A 63 -5.05 4.58 6.16
CA ARG A 63 -5.11 4.23 7.57
C ARG A 63 -6.57 4.02 7.94
N GLN A 64 -6.88 2.86 8.47
CA GLN A 64 -8.18 2.53 9.03
C GLN A 64 -8.02 2.24 10.51
N ALA A 65 -8.71 2.97 11.37
CA ALA A 65 -8.78 2.64 12.78
C ALA A 65 -9.51 1.29 12.94
N ASN A 66 -8.95 0.40 13.76
CA ASN A 66 -9.63 -0.83 14.12
C ASN A 66 -10.70 -0.54 15.16
N GLU A 67 -11.73 -1.38 15.24
CA GLU A 67 -12.81 -1.22 16.20
C GLU A 67 -12.29 -1.35 17.63
N LYS A 68 -12.69 -0.40 18.47
CA LYS A 68 -12.39 -0.45 19.91
C LYS A 68 -13.18 -1.58 20.56
N GLY A 69 -12.49 -2.38 21.35
CA GLY A 69 -13.12 -3.50 22.10
C GLY A 69 -12.87 -4.87 21.47
N ASN A 70 -12.24 -4.96 20.33
CA ASN A 70 -11.74 -6.22 19.80
C ASN A 70 -10.66 -6.78 20.74
N GLN A 71 -10.74 -8.08 21.03
CA GLN A 71 -9.67 -8.74 21.76
C GLN A 71 -8.37 -8.71 20.94
N PRO A 72 -7.23 -8.42 21.57
CA PRO A 72 -5.93 -8.50 20.89
C PRO A 72 -5.72 -9.88 20.27
N LEU A 73 -5.15 -9.90 19.07
CA LEU A 73 -4.75 -11.14 18.43
C LEU A 73 -3.75 -11.88 19.34
N GLN A 74 -3.94 -13.18 19.49
CA GLN A 74 -3.16 -13.98 20.45
C GLN A 74 -1.89 -14.54 19.80
N LYS A 75 -1.94 -14.86 18.50
CA LYS A 75 -0.89 -15.57 17.80
C LYS A 75 -0.63 -15.00 16.40
N GLU A 76 0.51 -15.32 15.87
CA GLU A 76 0.86 -15.01 14.48
C GLU A 76 -0.15 -15.58 13.46
N ASN A 77 -0.71 -16.75 13.72
CA ASN A 77 -1.72 -17.34 12.85
C ASN A 77 -3.00 -16.50 12.79
N ASP A 78 -3.37 -15.84 13.89
CA ASP A 78 -4.52 -14.94 13.93
C ASP A 78 -4.24 -13.69 13.07
N LEU A 79 -3.02 -13.13 13.15
CA LEU A 79 -2.57 -12.04 12.29
C LEU A 79 -2.61 -12.45 10.82
N ASN A 80 -2.11 -13.63 10.48
CA ASN A 80 -2.14 -14.16 9.12
C ASN A 80 -3.58 -14.33 8.61
N ALA A 81 -4.50 -14.78 9.44
CA ALA A 81 -5.91 -14.91 9.09
C ALA A 81 -6.58 -13.54 8.82
N VAL A 82 -6.27 -12.54 9.66
CA VAL A 82 -6.74 -11.15 9.44
C VAL A 82 -6.20 -10.60 8.13
N LEU A 83 -4.89 -10.67 7.90
CA LEU A 83 -4.27 -10.15 6.67
C LEU A 83 -4.79 -10.87 5.42
N LYS A 84 -5.00 -12.21 5.51
CA LYS A 84 -5.63 -12.96 4.42
C LYS A 84 -7.04 -12.45 4.11
N LYS A 85 -7.87 -12.22 5.13
CA LYS A 85 -9.22 -11.69 4.96
C LYS A 85 -9.21 -10.32 4.26
N TYR A 86 -8.24 -9.45 4.57
CA TYR A 86 -8.04 -8.18 3.85
C TYR A 86 -7.71 -8.40 2.37
N ILE A 87 -6.81 -9.32 2.05
CA ILE A 87 -6.45 -9.66 0.67
C ILE A 87 -7.70 -10.16 -0.09
N ASP A 88 -8.41 -11.13 0.49
CA ASP A 88 -9.63 -11.71 -0.09
C ASP A 88 -10.70 -10.62 -0.34
N GLY A 89 -10.83 -9.68 0.60
CA GLY A 89 -11.74 -8.54 0.47
C GLY A 89 -11.34 -7.57 -0.64
N ILE A 90 -10.07 -7.22 -0.76
CA ILE A 90 -9.56 -6.37 -1.85
C ILE A 90 -9.79 -7.06 -3.21
N GLN A 91 -9.52 -8.35 -3.30
CA GLN A 91 -9.76 -9.13 -4.51
C GLN A 91 -11.25 -9.16 -4.87
N SER A 92 -12.13 -9.47 -3.93
CA SER A 92 -13.57 -9.58 -4.19
C SER A 92 -14.19 -8.27 -4.66
N GLN A 93 -13.70 -7.13 -4.19
CA GLN A 93 -14.17 -5.80 -4.58
C GLN A 93 -13.61 -5.32 -5.92
N SER A 94 -12.56 -5.94 -6.40
CA SER A 94 -11.96 -5.57 -7.69
C SER A 94 -12.68 -6.17 -8.90
N GLY A 95 -13.79 -6.89 -8.69
CA GLY A 95 -14.55 -7.54 -9.75
C GLY A 95 -13.78 -8.73 -10.36
N ASN A 96 -13.09 -8.52 -11.45
CA ASN A 96 -12.30 -9.54 -12.15
C ASN A 96 -10.82 -9.58 -11.71
N GLY A 97 -10.47 -8.92 -10.61
CA GLY A 97 -9.10 -8.88 -10.10
C GLY A 97 -8.62 -10.22 -9.54
N SER A 98 -7.35 -10.53 -9.72
CA SER A 98 -6.67 -11.72 -9.21
C SER A 98 -5.51 -11.33 -8.31
N ALA A 99 -5.53 -11.76 -7.04
CA ALA A 99 -4.41 -11.58 -6.13
C ALA A 99 -3.30 -12.59 -6.44
N GLN A 100 -2.11 -12.08 -6.74
CA GLN A 100 -0.94 -12.86 -7.15
C GLN A 100 0.26 -12.50 -6.27
N ASN A 101 1.29 -13.36 -6.26
CA ASN A 101 2.55 -13.12 -5.57
C ASN A 101 2.38 -12.79 -4.07
N ILE A 102 1.39 -13.40 -3.42
CA ILE A 102 1.14 -13.21 -1.99
C ILE A 102 2.33 -13.76 -1.21
N ARG A 103 2.95 -12.90 -0.38
CA ARG A 103 4.12 -13.29 0.40
C ARG A 103 4.19 -12.54 1.73
N ASP A 104 4.87 -13.15 2.68
CA ASP A 104 5.25 -12.49 3.92
C ASP A 104 6.35 -11.47 3.66
N THR A 105 6.28 -10.37 4.38
CA THR A 105 7.30 -9.31 4.40
C THR A 105 7.32 -8.66 5.78
N THR A 106 8.23 -7.72 5.97
CA THR A 106 8.31 -6.93 7.21
C THR A 106 8.43 -5.45 6.89
N ILE A 107 7.91 -4.61 7.78
CA ILE A 107 8.20 -3.19 7.84
C ILE A 107 8.79 -2.93 9.23
N GLY A 108 10.08 -2.58 9.31
CA GLY A 108 10.79 -2.55 10.58
C GLY A 108 10.74 -3.91 11.26
N THR A 109 10.22 -3.95 12.50
CA THR A 109 10.06 -5.17 13.31
C THR A 109 8.72 -5.87 13.11
N LEU A 110 7.77 -5.23 12.42
CA LEU A 110 6.42 -5.73 12.25
C LEU A 110 6.26 -6.62 11.03
N LYS A 111 5.43 -7.65 11.16
CA LYS A 111 5.04 -8.54 10.05
C LYS A 111 4.00 -7.86 9.18
N ALA A 112 4.11 -8.07 7.89
CA ALA A 112 3.23 -7.53 6.87
C ALA A 112 3.01 -8.56 5.75
N LYS A 113 1.99 -8.36 4.92
CA LYS A 113 1.78 -9.12 3.68
C LYS A 113 1.98 -8.21 2.49
N ALA A 114 2.67 -8.73 1.47
CA ALA A 114 2.77 -8.08 0.17
C ALA A 114 2.11 -8.94 -0.89
N PHE A 115 1.43 -8.32 -1.84
CA PHE A 115 0.82 -9.01 -2.98
C PHE A 115 0.62 -8.05 -4.15
N THR A 116 0.33 -8.60 -5.32
CA THR A 116 -0.05 -7.85 -6.52
C THR A 116 -1.48 -8.23 -6.89
N LEU A 117 -2.35 -7.25 -7.08
CA LEU A 117 -3.66 -7.45 -7.70
C LEU A 117 -3.51 -7.15 -9.19
N PHE A 118 -3.80 -8.14 -10.01
CA PHE A 118 -3.88 -8.01 -11.46
C PHE A 118 -5.34 -7.88 -11.88
N GLN A 119 -5.67 -6.88 -12.68
CA GLN A 119 -6.97 -6.70 -13.29
C GLN A 119 -6.80 -6.69 -14.81
N ASN A 120 -7.43 -7.66 -15.47
CA ASN A 120 -7.48 -7.69 -16.91
C ASN A 120 -8.61 -6.81 -17.40
N ASP A 121 -8.30 -5.85 -18.27
CA ASP A 121 -9.30 -5.05 -18.97
C ASP A 121 -9.35 -5.51 -20.43
N PRO A 122 -10.40 -6.21 -20.88
CA PRO A 122 -10.52 -6.70 -22.25
C PRO A 122 -10.67 -5.57 -23.28
N ASN A 123 -11.06 -4.37 -22.86
CA ASN A 123 -11.28 -3.20 -23.72
C ASN A 123 -10.26 -2.10 -23.51
N GLY A 124 -9.27 -2.30 -22.65
CA GLY A 124 -8.29 -1.31 -22.28
C GLY A 124 -6.97 -1.91 -21.87
N GLU A 125 -6.20 -1.13 -21.12
CA GLU A 125 -4.90 -1.55 -20.59
C GLU A 125 -5.08 -2.30 -19.28
N SER A 126 -4.54 -3.52 -19.19
CA SER A 126 -4.50 -4.29 -17.94
C SER A 126 -3.76 -3.52 -16.85
N GLN A 127 -4.25 -3.63 -15.62
CA GLN A 127 -3.74 -2.88 -14.48
C GLN A 127 -3.11 -3.80 -13.44
N TYR A 128 -2.03 -3.33 -12.85
CA TYR A 128 -1.35 -3.97 -11.72
C TYR A 128 -1.39 -3.02 -10.52
N ARG A 129 -1.70 -3.57 -9.37
CA ARG A 129 -1.71 -2.84 -8.10
C ARG A 129 -0.87 -3.64 -7.10
N ASN A 130 0.29 -3.13 -6.73
CA ASN A 130 1.15 -3.73 -5.71
C ASN A 130 0.74 -3.23 -4.35
N PHE A 131 0.62 -4.14 -3.39
CA PHE A 131 0.18 -3.83 -2.04
C PHE A 131 1.19 -4.25 -0.99
N ILE A 132 1.23 -3.48 0.10
CA ILE A 132 1.70 -3.93 1.41
C ILE A 132 0.59 -3.66 2.43
N LEU A 133 0.22 -4.69 3.19
CA LEU A 133 -0.74 -4.61 4.30
C LEU A 133 0.00 -4.75 5.62
N LEU A 134 -0.25 -3.83 6.52
CA LEU A 134 0.27 -3.82 7.88
C LEU A 134 -0.89 -3.70 8.85
N TYR A 135 -0.96 -4.60 9.82
CA TYR A 135 -1.93 -4.59 10.91
C TYR A 135 -1.24 -4.28 12.24
N THR A 136 -1.85 -3.41 13.02
CA THR A 136 -1.58 -3.23 14.46
C THR A 136 -2.90 -3.36 15.22
N GLN A 137 -2.87 -3.43 16.55
CA GLN A 137 -4.11 -3.50 17.34
C GLN A 137 -5.00 -2.26 17.12
N ASP A 138 -4.40 -1.08 16.94
CA ASP A 138 -5.13 0.19 16.82
C ASP A 138 -5.57 0.53 15.41
N ALA A 139 -4.83 0.08 14.41
CA ALA A 139 -5.10 0.44 13.01
C ALA A 139 -4.57 -0.59 12.01
N THR A 140 -5.22 -0.63 10.87
CA THR A 140 -4.75 -1.34 9.67
C THR A 140 -4.29 -0.31 8.64
N TYR A 141 -3.13 -0.56 8.03
CA TYR A 141 -2.54 0.30 7.01
C TYR A 141 -2.44 -0.47 5.70
N THR A 142 -2.89 0.17 4.64
CA THR A 142 -2.77 -0.34 3.26
C THR A 142 -1.93 0.64 2.46
N PHE A 143 -0.86 0.14 1.86
CA PHE A 143 -0.03 0.88 0.93
C PHE A 143 -0.17 0.25 -0.45
N GLU A 144 -0.49 1.06 -1.44
CA GLU A 144 -0.75 0.62 -2.80
C GLU A 144 0.05 1.45 -3.80
N TYR A 145 0.64 0.78 -4.78
CA TYR A 145 1.24 1.38 -5.96
C TYR A 145 0.61 0.76 -7.21
N GLY A 146 -0.14 1.56 -7.97
CA GLY A 146 -0.86 1.12 -9.15
C GLY A 146 -0.24 1.64 -10.45
N TYR A 147 -0.26 0.81 -11.51
CA TYR A 147 0.31 1.11 -12.83
C TYR A 147 -0.33 0.26 -13.92
N GLY A 148 -0.28 0.76 -15.15
CA GLY A 148 -0.70 0.01 -16.34
C GLY A 148 0.40 -0.93 -16.86
N ASP A 149 0.00 -1.95 -17.62
CA ASP A 149 0.91 -2.98 -18.17
C ASP A 149 2.04 -2.37 -19.01
N SER A 150 1.76 -1.34 -19.78
CA SER A 150 2.75 -0.61 -20.60
C SER A 150 3.92 -0.02 -19.80
N ARG A 151 3.76 0.17 -18.49
CA ARG A 151 4.77 0.76 -17.59
C ARG A 151 5.49 -0.25 -16.72
N LYS A 152 5.14 -1.53 -16.81
CA LYS A 152 5.61 -2.61 -15.93
C LYS A 152 7.13 -2.68 -15.76
N ASP A 153 7.88 -2.45 -16.82
CA ASP A 153 9.34 -2.48 -16.78
C ASP A 153 9.97 -1.20 -16.23
N LEU A 154 9.24 -0.09 -16.25
CA LEU A 154 9.72 1.23 -15.85
C LEU A 154 9.53 1.50 -14.36
N ILE A 155 8.49 0.91 -13.73
CA ILE A 155 8.06 1.27 -12.37
C ILE A 155 8.98 0.79 -11.24
N LYS A 156 9.97 -0.09 -11.52
CA LYS A 156 10.78 -0.75 -10.48
C LYS A 156 11.41 0.22 -9.49
N GLY A 157 12.01 1.29 -9.98
CA GLY A 157 12.68 2.30 -9.16
C GLY A 157 11.70 3.05 -8.26
N GLU A 158 10.64 3.55 -8.85
CA GLU A 158 9.64 4.37 -8.16
C GLU A 158 8.82 3.58 -7.15
N SER A 159 8.32 2.41 -7.54
CA SER A 159 7.59 1.50 -6.64
C SER A 159 8.45 1.06 -5.45
N LYS A 160 9.73 0.71 -5.70
CA LYS A 160 10.67 0.37 -4.62
C LYS A 160 10.89 1.57 -3.69
N ALA A 161 11.09 2.77 -4.22
CA ALA A 161 11.27 3.99 -3.43
C ALA A 161 10.05 4.29 -2.55
N TYR A 162 8.84 4.16 -3.11
CA TYR A 162 7.59 4.31 -2.38
C TYR A 162 7.50 3.35 -1.20
N PHE A 163 7.59 2.04 -1.41
CA PHE A 163 7.48 1.05 -0.34
C PHE A 163 8.62 1.13 0.68
N ALA A 164 9.84 1.45 0.26
CA ALA A 164 10.98 1.66 1.15
C ALA A 164 10.85 2.93 2.01
N SER A 165 9.96 3.86 1.61
CA SER A 165 9.70 5.09 2.36
C SER A 165 8.79 4.89 3.57
N ILE A 166 8.13 3.73 3.69
CA ILE A 166 7.27 3.41 4.83
C ILE A 166 8.16 3.27 6.07
N LYS A 167 7.90 4.11 7.06
CA LYS A 167 8.66 4.14 8.32
C LYS A 167 7.73 4.03 9.51
N LEU A 168 8.15 3.23 10.47
CA LEU A 168 7.46 3.04 11.73
C LEU A 168 8.15 3.83 12.85
N SER A 169 7.37 4.30 13.82
CA SER A 169 7.90 4.77 15.10
C SER A 169 8.65 3.64 15.80
N ARG A 170 9.72 3.99 16.54
CA ARG A 170 10.46 3.03 17.36
C ARG A 170 9.62 2.43 18.50
N GLU A 171 8.50 3.05 18.82
CA GLU A 171 7.56 2.59 19.83
C GLU A 171 6.79 1.35 19.38
N LEU A 172 6.56 1.18 18.06
CA LEU A 172 5.86 0.03 17.52
C LEU A 172 6.73 -1.24 17.58
N GLN A 173 6.17 -2.26 18.23
CA GLN A 173 6.80 -3.56 18.41
C GLN A 173 5.85 -4.69 18.00
N ARG A 174 6.37 -5.91 17.94
CA ARG A 174 5.56 -7.09 17.60
C ARG A 174 4.32 -7.25 18.47
N ASN A 175 4.39 -6.90 19.76
CA ASN A 175 3.26 -6.99 20.69
C ASN A 175 2.10 -6.06 20.32
N ASP A 176 2.32 -5.05 19.47
CA ASP A 176 1.27 -4.22 18.91
C ASP A 176 0.49 -4.93 17.78
N GLN A 177 0.95 -6.09 17.34
CA GLN A 177 0.25 -6.90 16.35
C GLN A 177 -0.48 -8.08 17.00
N TYR A 178 0.18 -8.83 17.86
CA TYR A 178 -0.38 -9.96 18.59
C TYR A 178 0.39 -10.22 19.90
N VAL A 179 -0.33 -10.72 20.89
CA VAL A 179 0.23 -11.07 22.20
C VAL A 179 0.78 -12.49 22.12
N ASP A 180 2.10 -12.65 22.05
CA ASP A 180 2.75 -13.97 21.98
C ASP A 180 2.57 -14.74 23.31
N THR A 181 1.39 -15.27 23.51
CA THR A 181 1.15 -16.21 24.61
C THR A 181 1.64 -17.58 24.18
N ARG A 182 2.75 -18.06 24.76
CA ARG A 182 3.16 -19.46 24.66
C ARG A 182 1.98 -20.38 25.00
N PRO A 183 1.86 -21.57 24.42
CA PRO A 183 0.62 -22.32 24.37
C PRO A 183 0.17 -22.74 25.77
N GLN A 184 -0.84 -22.11 26.29
CA GLN A 184 -1.77 -22.79 27.17
C GLN A 184 -2.84 -23.41 26.27
N THR A 185 -2.98 -24.71 26.37
CA THR A 185 -4.03 -25.51 25.74
C THR A 185 -5.41 -24.98 26.15
N SER A 186 -5.96 -24.09 25.36
CA SER A 186 -7.33 -23.62 25.50
C SER A 186 -7.94 -23.51 24.10
N ASN A 187 -8.99 -24.28 23.87
CA ASN A 187 -9.86 -24.21 22.70
C ASN A 187 -10.66 -22.89 22.71
N SER A 188 -10.02 -21.75 22.57
CA SER A 188 -10.73 -20.50 22.33
C SER A 188 -11.05 -20.40 20.83
N LYS A 189 -12.32 -20.51 20.50
CA LYS A 189 -12.85 -20.14 19.18
C LYS A 189 -12.50 -18.67 18.96
N VAL A 190 -11.59 -18.41 18.02
CA VAL A 190 -11.27 -17.05 17.58
C VAL A 190 -12.57 -16.46 17.03
N THR A 191 -13.10 -15.47 17.71
CA THR A 191 -14.24 -14.68 17.19
C THR A 191 -13.67 -13.87 16.04
N VAL A 192 -14.05 -14.27 14.82
CA VAL A 192 -13.60 -13.59 13.59
C VAL A 192 -14.17 -12.17 13.60
N ILE A 193 -13.29 -11.20 13.77
CA ILE A 193 -13.60 -9.77 13.73
C ILE A 193 -14.38 -9.47 12.45
N GLU A 194 -15.53 -8.83 12.56
CA GLU A 194 -16.28 -8.32 11.41
C GLU A 194 -15.55 -7.13 10.77
N ILE A 195 -14.71 -7.42 9.78
CA ILE A 195 -13.94 -6.42 9.00
C ILE A 195 -14.79 -5.87 7.84
N THR A 196 -16.11 -5.85 7.97
CA THR A 196 -17.03 -5.58 6.85
C THR A 196 -17.04 -4.11 6.39
N GLY A 197 -16.74 -3.14 7.25
CA GLY A 197 -16.88 -1.71 6.89
C GLY A 197 -15.71 -1.12 6.09
N GLY A 198 -14.49 -1.60 6.31
CA GLY A 198 -13.28 -0.95 5.77
C GLY A 198 -12.89 -1.34 4.35
N ILE A 199 -13.30 -2.50 3.93
CA ILE A 199 -12.90 -3.08 2.65
C ILE A 199 -13.66 -2.43 1.48
N LEU A 200 -14.91 -1.98 1.69
CA LEU A 200 -15.80 -1.42 0.66
C LEU A 200 -15.25 -0.21 -0.10
N ILE A 201 -14.27 0.49 0.45
CA ILE A 201 -13.84 1.80 -0.09
C ILE A 201 -12.63 1.69 -1.00
N ILE A 202 -11.78 0.68 -0.83
CA ILE A 202 -10.56 0.53 -1.65
C ILE A 202 -10.93 0.35 -3.13
N GLY A 203 -11.97 -0.42 -3.43
CA GLY A 203 -12.51 -0.59 -4.78
C GLY A 203 -13.12 0.69 -5.36
N LEU A 204 -13.85 1.44 -4.54
CA LEU A 204 -14.55 2.66 -4.97
C LEU A 204 -13.56 3.80 -5.29
N ILE A 205 -12.50 3.94 -4.52
CA ILE A 205 -11.47 4.97 -4.74
C ILE A 205 -10.70 4.69 -6.02
N ALA A 206 -10.31 3.45 -6.27
CA ALA A 206 -9.67 3.06 -7.53
C ALA A 206 -10.59 3.36 -8.72
N TRP A 207 -11.87 2.98 -8.63
CA TRP A 207 -12.86 3.25 -9.68
C TRP A 207 -13.05 4.75 -9.95
N LEU A 208 -13.09 5.61 -8.93
CA LEU A 208 -13.21 7.06 -9.08
C LEU A 208 -11.97 7.69 -9.74
N ILE A 209 -10.77 7.18 -9.46
CA ILE A 209 -9.52 7.65 -10.06
C ILE A 209 -9.50 7.32 -11.56
N PHE A 210 -9.92 6.10 -11.94
CA PHE A 210 -9.95 5.65 -13.33
C PHE A 210 -11.06 6.33 -14.13
N ARG A 211 -12.27 6.49 -13.58
CA ARG A 211 -13.40 7.16 -14.25
C ARG A 211 -13.11 8.62 -14.61
N LYS A 212 -12.30 9.32 -13.84
CA LYS A 212 -11.97 10.72 -14.11
C LYS A 212 -10.98 10.90 -15.26
N LYS A 213 -10.25 9.84 -15.66
CA LYS A 213 -9.29 9.88 -16.78
C LYS A 213 -9.95 9.76 -18.13
N ASP A 214 -11.11 9.08 -18.21
CA ASP A 214 -11.83 8.90 -19.48
C ASP A 214 -12.66 10.13 -19.91
N SER A 215 -12.90 11.08 -19.01
CA SER A 215 -13.68 12.29 -19.31
C SER A 215 -12.86 13.49 -19.82
N GLY A 216 -11.56 13.32 -20.02
CA GLY A 216 -10.61 14.40 -20.40
C GLY A 216 -10.12 14.40 -21.86
N GLN A 217 -10.63 13.53 -22.73
CA GLN A 217 -10.19 13.43 -24.14
C GLN A 217 -11.29 13.73 -25.15
N PHE A 218 -12.01 14.84 -25.02
CA PHE A 218 -12.72 15.49 -26.15
C PHE A 218 -12.97 16.96 -25.78
N ALA A 219 -12.02 17.82 -26.11
CA ALA A 219 -12.22 19.22 -26.40
C ALA A 219 -11.00 19.74 -27.18
#